data_cd54ceb6a6845dd02f66dce1c5e5c6a8
#
_entry.id   cd54ceb6a6845dd02f66dce1c5e5c6a8
#
_cell.length_a   1.000
_cell.length_b   1.000
_cell.length_c   1.000
_cell.angle_alpha   90.00
_cell.angle_beta   90.00
_cell.angle_gamma   90.00
#
_symmetry.space_group_name_H-M   'P 1'
#
loop_
_entity.id
_entity.type
_entity.pdbx_description
1 polymer ?
#
loop_
_entity_poly.entity_id
_entity_poly.type
_entity_poly.pdbx_seq_one_letter_code
_entity_poly.pdbx_strand_id
1 'polypeptide(L)'
;MDNPLRWFEIPTTDLDRATAFYEAALATALRRESCGGNPMAIFPYTCPHPGGALVAMPQLAPRDNGTLIYLDGGDDLNAVLARIPAAGGSVVMAKTDLGKGIGHIGLFIDSEGNRVGVYSQN
;
A
#
# COMPACT_ATOMS: atom_id res chain seq x y z
N MET A 1 19.66 -12.03 9.36
CA MET A 1 18.62 -11.23 8.66
C MET A 1 17.58 -10.81 9.68
N ASP A 2 17.53 -9.52 9.98
CA ASP A 2 16.57 -9.00 10.99
C ASP A 2 15.19 -8.77 10.39
N ASN A 3 15.14 -8.50 9.08
CA ASN A 3 13.89 -8.21 8.40
C ASN A 3 13.98 -8.74 6.97
N PRO A 4 13.12 -9.69 6.57
CA PRO A 4 13.18 -10.25 5.22
C PRO A 4 12.77 -9.29 4.12
N LEU A 5 12.07 -8.20 4.47
CA LEU A 5 11.64 -7.21 3.49
C LEU A 5 12.65 -6.07 3.39
N ARG A 6 13.10 -5.75 2.18
CA ARG A 6 13.97 -4.58 1.91
C ARG A 6 13.22 -3.50 1.16
N TRP A 7 12.45 -3.93 0.18
CA TRP A 7 11.79 -3.02 -0.74
C TRP A 7 10.59 -3.73 -1.36
N PHE A 8 9.51 -3.03 -1.57
CA PHE A 8 8.36 -3.58 -2.29
C PHE A 8 7.96 -2.66 -3.44
N GLU A 9 7.33 -3.23 -4.45
CA GLU A 9 6.78 -2.46 -5.56
C GLU A 9 5.36 -2.90 -5.82
N ILE A 10 4.47 -1.91 -5.93
CA ILE A 10 3.07 -2.13 -6.25
C ILE A 10 2.88 -1.71 -7.71
N PRO A 11 2.49 -2.63 -8.61
CA PRO A 11 2.30 -2.28 -10.00
C PRO A 11 1.08 -1.39 -10.20
N THR A 12 1.18 -0.50 -11.17
CA THR A 12 0.08 0.40 -11.55
C THR A 12 -0.08 0.42 -13.05
N THR A 13 -1.30 0.66 -13.51
CA THR A 13 -1.60 0.95 -14.90
C THR A 13 -1.50 2.46 -15.17
N ASP A 14 -1.88 3.25 -14.17
CA ASP A 14 -1.87 4.72 -14.24
C ASP A 14 -1.22 5.23 -12.95
N LEU A 15 0.04 5.65 -13.05
CA LEU A 15 0.81 6.06 -11.89
C LEU A 15 0.23 7.30 -11.21
N ASP A 16 -0.31 8.25 -11.99
CA ASP A 16 -0.91 9.46 -11.40
C ASP A 16 -2.16 9.11 -10.61
N ARG A 17 -3.01 8.25 -11.14
CA ARG A 17 -4.22 7.81 -10.46
C ARG A 17 -3.86 7.03 -9.17
N ALA A 18 -2.90 6.11 -9.27
CA ALA A 18 -2.47 5.32 -8.13
C ALA A 18 -1.85 6.21 -7.04
N THR A 19 -1.04 7.19 -7.43
CA THR A 19 -0.43 8.13 -6.49
C THR A 19 -1.51 8.90 -5.74
N ALA A 20 -2.50 9.43 -6.47
CA ALA A 20 -3.60 10.17 -5.84
C ALA A 20 -4.39 9.28 -4.88
N PHE A 21 -4.63 8.02 -5.28
CA PHE A 21 -5.32 7.06 -4.42
C PHE A 21 -4.58 6.86 -3.09
N TYR A 22 -3.29 6.52 -3.17
CA TYR A 22 -2.53 6.20 -1.94
C TYR A 22 -2.26 7.43 -1.08
N GLU A 23 -2.06 8.59 -1.70
CA GLU A 23 -1.91 9.83 -0.91
C GLU A 23 -3.19 10.13 -0.12
N ALA A 24 -4.35 9.92 -0.73
CA ALA A 24 -5.63 10.12 -0.05
C ALA A 24 -5.88 9.05 1.02
N ALA A 25 -5.69 7.77 0.66
CA ALA A 25 -5.99 6.65 1.55
C ALA A 25 -5.10 6.64 2.79
N LEU A 26 -3.81 6.91 2.62
CA LEU A 26 -2.84 6.88 3.71
C LEU A 26 -2.61 8.26 4.35
N ALA A 27 -3.25 9.30 3.82
CA ALA A 27 -3.09 10.67 4.30
C ALA A 27 -1.60 11.06 4.36
N THR A 28 -0.88 10.85 3.27
CA THR A 28 0.55 11.09 3.16
C THR A 28 0.89 11.61 1.78
N ALA A 29 2.14 11.99 1.57
CA ALA A 29 2.65 12.40 0.26
C ALA A 29 3.68 11.39 -0.22
N LEU A 30 3.60 11.02 -1.50
CA LEU A 30 4.59 10.16 -2.15
C LEU A 30 5.56 11.02 -2.95
N ARG A 31 6.80 10.56 -3.04
CA ARG A 31 7.86 11.29 -3.75
C ARG A 31 8.04 10.69 -5.15
N ARG A 32 7.95 11.54 -6.17
CA ARG A 32 8.15 11.09 -7.55
C ARG A 32 9.64 10.99 -7.86
N GLU A 33 10.02 9.86 -8.45
CA GLU A 33 11.39 9.58 -8.89
C GLU A 33 11.34 8.82 -10.19
N SER A 34 12.48 8.79 -10.89
CA SER A 34 12.65 7.94 -12.06
C SER A 34 13.88 7.09 -11.82
N CYS A 35 13.72 5.78 -11.91
CA CYS A 35 14.80 4.83 -11.70
C CYS A 35 14.94 3.96 -12.94
N GLY A 36 16.10 4.01 -13.60
CA GLY A 36 16.32 3.24 -14.82
C GLY A 36 15.35 3.62 -15.93
N GLY A 37 14.90 4.88 -15.99
CA GLY A 37 13.94 5.35 -16.98
C GLY A 37 12.48 5.04 -16.66
N ASN A 38 12.20 4.35 -15.57
CA ASN A 38 10.83 4.02 -15.16
C ASN A 38 10.36 4.99 -14.08
N PRO A 39 9.21 5.65 -14.26
CA PRO A 39 8.67 6.52 -13.22
C PRO A 39 8.14 5.71 -12.06
N MET A 40 8.30 6.26 -10.85
CA MET A 40 7.78 5.65 -9.64
C MET A 40 7.34 6.71 -8.63
N ALA A 41 6.48 6.31 -7.72
CA ALA A 41 6.07 7.14 -6.60
C ALA A 41 6.46 6.40 -5.31
N ILE A 42 7.36 6.99 -4.54
CA ILE A 42 7.98 6.34 -3.39
C ILE A 42 7.24 6.71 -2.13
N PHE A 43 6.85 5.69 -1.36
CA PHE A 43 6.23 5.88 -0.04
C PHE A 43 7.26 6.44 0.94
N PRO A 44 6.84 7.24 1.94
CA PRO A 44 7.76 7.69 2.98
C PRO A 44 8.40 6.51 3.69
N TYR A 45 9.71 6.59 3.90
CA TYR A 45 10.42 5.61 4.71
C TYR A 45 11.71 6.22 5.25
N THR A 46 12.25 5.60 6.30
CA THR A 46 13.48 6.04 6.95
C THR A 46 14.46 4.89 6.99
N CYS A 47 15.63 5.08 6.36
CA CYS A 47 16.69 4.07 6.42
C CYS A 47 17.08 3.81 7.86
N PRO A 48 17.36 2.55 8.24
CA PRO A 48 17.47 1.36 7.40
C PRO A 48 16.17 0.56 7.26
N HIS A 49 15.02 1.13 7.63
CA HIS A 49 13.74 0.43 7.52
C HIS A 49 13.37 0.21 6.06
N PRO A 50 12.61 -0.85 5.75
CA PRO A 50 12.17 -1.11 4.38
C PRO A 50 11.31 0.03 3.85
N GLY A 51 11.41 0.25 2.54
CA GLY A 51 10.58 1.19 1.82
C GLY A 51 9.92 0.51 0.63
N GLY A 52 9.24 1.29 -0.18
CA GLY A 52 8.58 0.78 -1.37
C GLY A 52 8.02 1.89 -2.23
N ALA A 53 7.49 1.49 -3.38
CA ALA A 53 7.01 2.44 -4.37
C ALA A 53 5.85 1.88 -5.19
N LEU A 54 5.08 2.79 -5.76
CA LEU A 54 4.21 2.50 -6.89
C LEU A 54 5.07 2.56 -8.15
N VAL A 55 4.88 1.60 -9.04
CA VAL A 55 5.66 1.53 -10.28
C VAL A 55 4.74 1.33 -11.48
N ALA A 56 5.15 1.88 -12.62
CA ALA A 56 4.44 1.68 -13.88
C ALA A 56 5.45 1.11 -14.88
N MET A 57 5.39 -0.21 -15.07
CA MET A 57 6.28 -0.87 -16.02
C MET A 57 5.57 -2.03 -16.71
N PRO A 58 5.89 -2.28 -18.01
CA PRO A 58 5.14 -3.25 -18.81
C PRO A 58 5.16 -4.67 -18.26
N GLN A 59 6.23 -5.07 -17.58
CA GLN A 59 6.40 -6.44 -17.10
C GLN A 59 5.71 -6.71 -15.77
N LEU A 60 5.16 -5.68 -15.12
CA LEU A 60 4.41 -5.82 -13.88
C LEU A 60 3.00 -5.29 -14.06
N ALA A 61 2.01 -6.18 -13.97
CA ALA A 61 0.60 -5.82 -14.10
C ALA A 61 -0.10 -5.89 -12.74
N PRO A 62 -1.01 -4.94 -12.44
CA PRO A 62 -1.82 -5.03 -11.23
C PRO A 62 -2.66 -6.30 -11.22
N ARG A 63 -2.80 -6.93 -10.04
CA ARG A 63 -3.59 -8.13 -9.85
C ARG A 63 -4.17 -8.15 -8.44
N ASP A 64 -5.30 -8.84 -8.28
CA ASP A 64 -5.93 -9.02 -6.98
C ASP A 64 -5.56 -10.35 -6.31
N ASN A 65 -4.58 -11.05 -6.86
CA ASN A 65 -4.04 -12.28 -6.32
C ASN A 65 -2.51 -12.28 -6.43
N GLY A 66 -1.85 -13.18 -5.73
CA GLY A 66 -0.40 -13.25 -5.67
C GLY A 66 0.13 -12.76 -4.34
N THR A 67 1.29 -12.12 -4.37
CA THR A 67 1.93 -11.62 -3.15
C THR A 67 1.07 -10.54 -2.49
N LEU A 68 0.89 -10.67 -1.17
CA LEU A 68 0.12 -9.72 -0.37
C LEU A 68 1.06 -9.00 0.59
N ILE A 69 1.02 -7.68 0.59
CA ILE A 69 1.77 -6.87 1.54
C ILE A 69 0.79 -6.14 2.45
N TYR A 70 1.24 -5.85 3.68
CA TYR A 70 0.46 -5.08 4.65
C TYR A 70 1.16 -3.76 4.89
N LEU A 71 0.46 -2.67 4.59
CA LEU A 71 0.96 -1.32 4.82
C LEU A 71 0.66 -0.91 6.26
N ASP A 72 1.41 0.05 6.76
CA ASP A 72 1.20 0.61 8.09
C ASP A 72 -0.10 1.41 8.10
N GLY A 73 -1.04 0.98 8.93
CA GLY A 73 -2.34 1.63 9.08
C GLY A 73 -2.37 2.73 10.13
N GLY A 74 -1.22 3.07 10.72
CA GLY A 74 -1.17 4.06 11.79
C GLY A 74 -1.70 3.52 13.11
N ASP A 75 -2.25 4.39 13.93
CA ASP A 75 -2.75 4.02 15.24
C ASP A 75 -3.97 3.09 15.15
N ASP A 76 -4.85 3.33 14.19
CA ASP A 76 -6.06 2.55 13.97
C ASP A 76 -6.32 2.49 12.46
N LEU A 77 -6.24 1.31 11.89
CA LEU A 77 -6.40 1.10 10.46
C LEU A 77 -7.79 1.49 9.94
N ASN A 78 -8.78 1.64 10.81
CA ASN A 78 -10.10 2.12 10.39
C ASN A 78 -10.03 3.50 9.73
N ALA A 79 -9.07 4.33 10.12
CA ALA A 79 -8.89 5.63 9.48
C ALA A 79 -8.51 5.47 8.00
N VAL A 80 -7.67 4.49 7.69
CA VAL A 80 -7.32 4.17 6.30
C VAL A 80 -8.53 3.58 5.56
N LEU A 81 -9.15 2.55 6.13
CA LEU A 81 -10.28 1.88 5.47
C LEU A 81 -11.43 2.85 5.17
N ALA A 82 -11.68 3.81 6.07
CA ALA A 82 -12.74 4.79 5.87
C ALA A 82 -12.50 5.68 4.64
N ARG A 83 -11.24 5.89 4.26
CA ARG A 83 -10.87 6.74 3.11
C ARG A 83 -10.85 6.00 1.78
N ILE A 84 -10.81 4.66 1.80
CA ILE A 84 -10.64 3.84 0.60
C ILE A 84 -11.73 4.09 -0.46
N PRO A 85 -13.04 4.06 -0.12
CA PRO A 85 -14.05 4.24 -1.17
C PRO A 85 -13.96 5.60 -1.88
N ALA A 86 -13.82 6.69 -1.14
CA ALA A 86 -13.72 8.01 -1.74
C ALA A 86 -12.44 8.20 -2.53
N ALA A 87 -11.38 7.48 -2.16
CA ALA A 87 -10.09 7.55 -2.85
C ALA A 87 -10.08 6.76 -4.17
N GLY A 88 -11.06 5.88 -4.40
CA GLY A 88 -11.18 5.13 -5.66
C GLY A 88 -10.94 3.64 -5.55
N GLY A 89 -10.93 3.09 -4.34
CA GLY A 89 -10.80 1.65 -4.11
C GLY A 89 -12.01 1.04 -3.44
N SER A 90 -11.87 -0.17 -2.96
CA SER A 90 -12.94 -0.85 -2.23
C SER A 90 -12.38 -1.68 -1.08
N VAL A 91 -13.08 -1.69 0.04
CA VAL A 91 -12.72 -2.52 1.21
C VAL A 91 -13.26 -3.92 0.97
N VAL A 92 -12.39 -4.93 1.08
CA VAL A 92 -12.78 -6.33 0.89
C VAL A 92 -12.75 -7.12 2.19
N MET A 93 -12.06 -6.63 3.22
CA MET A 93 -12.12 -7.20 4.55
C MET A 93 -12.02 -6.09 5.57
N ALA A 94 -13.04 -5.95 6.41
CA ALA A 94 -13.07 -4.96 7.48
C ALA A 94 -12.02 -5.29 8.55
N LYS A 95 -11.74 -4.33 9.42
CA LYS A 95 -10.79 -4.50 10.51
C LYS A 95 -11.07 -5.78 11.28
N THR A 96 -10.06 -6.61 11.39
CA THR A 96 -10.15 -7.94 12.00
C THR A 96 -9.04 -8.09 13.03
N ASP A 97 -9.41 -8.44 14.26
CA ASP A 97 -8.47 -8.72 15.33
C ASP A 97 -7.81 -10.08 15.09
N LEU A 98 -6.48 -10.12 15.07
CA LEU A 98 -5.74 -11.35 14.87
C LEU A 98 -5.63 -12.19 16.15
N GLY A 99 -6.05 -11.65 17.29
CA GLY A 99 -5.98 -12.33 18.57
C GLY A 99 -4.58 -12.26 19.17
N LYS A 100 -4.46 -12.67 20.43
CA LYS A 100 -3.20 -12.80 21.16
C LYS A 100 -2.38 -11.50 21.22
N GLY A 101 -3.01 -10.35 21.08
CA GLY A 101 -2.31 -9.07 21.11
C GLY A 101 -1.45 -8.79 19.89
N ILE A 102 -1.61 -9.55 18.80
CA ILE A 102 -0.83 -9.37 17.57
C ILE A 102 -1.18 -8.06 16.88
N GLY A 103 -2.46 -7.67 16.91
CA GLY A 103 -2.94 -6.48 16.25
C GLY A 103 -4.11 -6.78 15.32
N HIS A 104 -4.33 -5.88 14.37
CA HIS A 104 -5.50 -5.92 13.49
C HIS A 104 -5.07 -5.78 12.04
N ILE A 105 -5.84 -6.37 11.14
CA ILE A 105 -5.62 -6.23 9.70
C ILE A 105 -6.93 -5.91 9.00
N GLY A 106 -6.78 -5.33 7.82
CA GLY A 106 -7.86 -5.14 6.86
C GLY A 106 -7.31 -5.33 5.47
N LEU A 107 -8.19 -5.53 4.50
CA LEU A 107 -7.80 -5.70 3.10
C LEU A 107 -8.63 -4.79 2.21
N PHE A 108 -8.00 -4.27 1.18
CA PHE A 108 -8.70 -3.44 0.19
C PHE A 108 -8.17 -3.74 -1.21
N ILE A 109 -8.96 -3.37 -2.20
CA ILE A 109 -8.54 -3.32 -3.60
C ILE A 109 -8.24 -1.85 -3.89
N ASP A 110 -7.05 -1.57 -4.40
CA ASP A 110 -6.63 -0.20 -4.69
C ASP A 110 -7.23 0.30 -6.02
N SER A 111 -6.87 1.51 -6.42
CA SER A 111 -7.39 2.13 -7.65
C SER A 111 -6.98 1.39 -8.92
N GLU A 112 -5.98 0.52 -8.84
CA GLU A 112 -5.40 -0.19 -9.97
C GLU A 112 -5.85 -1.65 -10.03
N GLY A 113 -6.56 -2.14 -9.00
CA GLY A 113 -7.02 -3.52 -8.93
C GLY A 113 -6.11 -4.44 -8.13
N ASN A 114 -5.13 -3.91 -7.42
CA ASN A 114 -4.28 -4.72 -6.54
C ASN A 114 -4.99 -4.98 -5.21
N ARG A 115 -4.82 -6.19 -4.68
CA ARG A 115 -5.24 -6.50 -3.31
C ARG A 115 -4.09 -6.16 -2.36
N VAL A 116 -4.36 -5.32 -1.39
CA VAL A 116 -3.36 -4.82 -0.45
C VAL A 116 -3.93 -4.89 0.96
N GLY A 117 -3.08 -5.23 1.92
CA GLY A 117 -3.45 -5.25 3.32
C GLY A 117 -3.01 -4.00 4.05
N VAL A 118 -3.62 -3.78 5.19
CA VAL A 118 -3.25 -2.70 6.10
C VAL A 118 -3.28 -3.25 7.51
N TYR A 119 -2.33 -2.82 8.34
CA TYR A 119 -2.13 -3.32 9.71
C TYR A 119 -2.10 -2.15 10.68
N SER A 120 -2.66 -2.35 11.87
CA SER A 120 -2.43 -1.49 13.03
C SER A 120 -2.45 -2.32 14.30
N GLN A 121 -1.76 -1.83 15.35
CA GLN A 121 -1.73 -2.53 16.63
C GLN A 121 -3.10 -2.48 17.31
N ASN A 122 -3.77 -1.33 17.23
CA ASN A 122 -5.09 -1.11 17.84
C ASN A 122 -6.20 -1.24 16.83
#